data_81f20f17a74c005b256e4e4eae0276ec
#
_entry.id   81f20f17a74c005b256e4e4eae0276ec
#
_cell.length_a   1.000
_cell.length_b   1.000
_cell.length_c   1.000
_cell.angle_alpha   90.00
_cell.angle_beta   90.00
_cell.angle_gamma   90.00
#
_symmetry.space_group_name_H-M   'P 1'
#
loop_
_entity.id
_entity.type
_entity.pdbx_description
1 polymer ?
#
loop_
_entity_poly.entity_id
_entity_poly.type
_entity_poly.pdbx_seq_one_letter_code
_entity_poly.pdbx_strand_id
1 'polypeptide(L)'
;MYGKNVVAPLREIQEVKNAIKAYELYSKLNPYSVEDLLKAHGVLMAALTDDAGHFRHGGVGVFSKQGCVHMAPPAERVPTLIADLFEWLKNAPDHLLIKSCVFHYEFEFIHPFSDGNGRTGRLWQSLILGKLNPCFEHLPVENMVYENQEEYYEAINKSTENADCGVFIDFMLQEILFALKKHRGDPINHQNDPINDLLNDPINLLVDLIKKSPEKTYSEYAMQLGKSEATVKRLIGELKKQGKIERIGAKKNGWWKVNE
;
A
#
# COMPACT_ATOMS: atom_id res chain seq x y z
N MET A 1 -23.25 25.06 -5.75
CA MET A 1 -22.17 24.92 -4.74
C MET A 1 -22.03 26.25 -4.01
N TYR A 2 -22.42 26.33 -2.78
CA TYR A 2 -22.20 27.51 -1.97
C TYR A 2 -20.71 27.55 -1.59
N GLY A 3 -19.96 28.53 -2.17
CA GLY A 3 -18.54 28.68 -1.93
C GLY A 3 -18.28 29.03 -0.48
N LYS A 4 -17.79 28.07 0.29
CA LYS A 4 -17.09 28.41 1.54
C LYS A 4 -15.80 29.13 1.16
N ASN A 5 -15.53 30.29 1.78
CA ASN A 5 -14.25 30.96 1.64
C ASN A 5 -13.17 30.02 2.21
N VAL A 6 -12.40 29.40 1.32
CA VAL A 6 -11.24 28.58 1.71
C VAL A 6 -10.06 29.51 1.83
N VAL A 7 -9.53 29.65 3.03
CA VAL A 7 -8.27 30.35 3.29
C VAL A 7 -7.18 29.29 3.32
N ALA A 8 -6.43 29.17 2.23
CA ALA A 8 -5.30 28.25 2.09
C ALA A 8 -4.20 28.95 1.26
N PRO A 9 -2.94 28.51 1.35
CA PRO A 9 -1.87 28.97 0.48
C PRO A 9 -2.26 28.85 -1.00
N LEU A 10 -1.89 29.83 -1.82
CA LEU A 10 -2.27 29.86 -3.24
C LEU A 10 -1.83 28.60 -3.98
N ARG A 11 -0.68 28.02 -3.60
CA ARG A 11 -0.16 26.78 -4.16
C ARG A 11 -1.10 25.60 -3.91
N GLU A 12 -1.61 25.44 -2.68
CA GLU A 12 -2.55 24.36 -2.33
C GLU A 12 -3.88 24.49 -3.09
N ILE A 13 -4.38 25.74 -3.23
CA ILE A 13 -5.57 26.01 -4.03
C ILE A 13 -5.35 25.61 -5.49
N GLN A 14 -4.16 25.90 -6.03
CA GLN A 14 -3.82 25.53 -7.40
C GLN A 14 -3.69 24.02 -7.55
N GLU A 15 -3.10 23.31 -6.60
CA GLU A 15 -2.99 21.85 -6.58
C GLU A 15 -4.38 21.19 -6.63
N VAL A 16 -5.32 21.65 -5.81
CA VAL A 16 -6.70 21.14 -5.82
C VAL A 16 -7.39 21.40 -7.17
N LYS A 17 -7.24 22.59 -7.73
CA LYS A 17 -7.82 22.92 -9.06
C LYS A 17 -7.25 22.03 -10.15
N ASN A 18 -5.94 21.76 -10.11
CA ASN A 18 -5.26 20.92 -11.09
C ASN A 18 -5.70 19.46 -10.93
N ALA A 19 -5.84 18.96 -9.69
CA ALA A 19 -6.34 17.62 -9.44
C ALA A 19 -7.74 17.43 -10.03
N ILE A 20 -8.67 18.35 -9.78
CA ILE A 20 -10.02 18.30 -10.36
C ILE A 20 -9.95 18.19 -11.88
N LYS A 21 -9.16 19.05 -12.56
CA LYS A 21 -9.00 19.02 -14.01
C LYS A 21 -8.36 17.71 -14.51
N ALA A 22 -7.41 17.14 -13.78
CA ALA A 22 -6.79 15.87 -14.14
C ALA A 22 -7.81 14.71 -14.05
N TYR A 23 -8.66 14.70 -13.02
CA TYR A 23 -9.74 13.72 -12.93
C TYR A 23 -10.84 13.92 -13.99
N GLU A 24 -11.10 15.15 -14.46
CA GLU A 24 -11.98 15.38 -15.62
C GLU A 24 -11.41 14.77 -16.92
N LEU A 25 -10.09 14.60 -17.02
CA LEU A 25 -9.44 13.93 -18.14
C LEU A 25 -9.44 12.40 -18.03
N TYR A 26 -9.73 11.85 -16.85
CA TYR A 26 -9.58 10.43 -16.53
C TYR A 26 -10.11 9.49 -17.62
N SER A 27 -11.35 9.70 -18.05
CA SER A 27 -12.02 8.87 -19.08
C SER A 27 -11.39 8.95 -20.48
N LYS A 28 -10.53 9.96 -20.72
CA LYS A 28 -9.89 10.23 -22.00
C LYS A 28 -8.43 9.76 -22.04
N LEU A 29 -7.88 9.36 -20.90
CA LEU A 29 -6.51 8.91 -20.77
C LEU A 29 -6.40 7.41 -21.03
N ASN A 30 -5.38 7.03 -21.80
CA ASN A 30 -5.00 5.65 -22.03
C ASN A 30 -3.85 5.26 -21.09
N PRO A 31 -4.03 4.32 -20.12
CA PRO A 31 -2.97 3.93 -19.20
C PRO A 31 -1.75 3.28 -19.87
N TYR A 32 -1.83 2.96 -21.14
CA TYR A 32 -0.72 2.39 -21.94
C TYR A 32 -0.01 3.43 -22.84
N SER A 33 -0.29 4.73 -22.65
CA SER A 33 0.28 5.81 -23.46
C SER A 33 1.17 6.73 -22.62
N VAL A 34 2.45 6.81 -22.98
CA VAL A 34 3.41 7.76 -22.39
C VAL A 34 3.00 9.21 -22.67
N GLU A 35 2.43 9.49 -23.84
CA GLU A 35 1.95 10.83 -24.22
C GLU A 35 0.83 11.28 -23.28
N ASP A 36 -0.09 10.37 -22.95
CA ASP A 36 -1.16 10.67 -22.00
C ASP A 36 -0.64 10.83 -20.57
N LEU A 37 0.44 10.12 -20.18
CA LEU A 37 1.14 10.35 -18.92
C LEU A 37 1.67 11.77 -18.84
N LEU A 38 2.41 12.21 -19.86
CA LEU A 38 2.97 13.56 -19.93
C LEU A 38 1.86 14.62 -19.90
N LYS A 39 0.78 14.40 -20.63
CA LYS A 39 -0.40 15.28 -20.63
C LYS A 39 -1.05 15.37 -19.24
N ALA A 40 -1.24 14.23 -18.57
CA ALA A 40 -1.81 14.20 -17.22
C ALA A 40 -0.94 14.94 -16.22
N HIS A 41 0.38 14.69 -16.23
CA HIS A 41 1.35 15.44 -15.43
C HIS A 41 1.31 16.94 -15.74
N GLY A 42 1.26 17.32 -17.02
CA GLY A 42 1.15 18.73 -17.41
C GLY A 42 -0.06 19.44 -16.82
N VAL A 43 -1.20 18.74 -16.71
CA VAL A 43 -2.41 19.28 -16.06
C VAL A 43 -2.27 19.30 -14.55
N LEU A 44 -1.75 18.24 -13.94
CA LEU A 44 -1.56 18.15 -12.47
C LEU A 44 -0.61 19.23 -11.96
N MET A 45 0.42 19.56 -12.74
CA MET A 45 1.50 20.46 -12.35
C MET A 45 1.40 21.86 -12.98
N ALA A 46 0.30 22.17 -13.69
CA ALA A 46 0.10 23.47 -14.32
C ALA A 46 0.24 24.61 -13.32
N ALA A 47 1.11 25.58 -13.61
CA ALA A 47 1.45 26.71 -12.75
C ALA A 47 2.04 26.34 -11.36
N LEU A 48 2.52 25.12 -11.19
CA LEU A 48 3.23 24.66 -9.98
C LEU A 48 4.71 24.41 -10.26
N THR A 49 5.06 24.04 -11.50
CA THR A 49 6.43 23.86 -11.98
C THR A 49 6.54 24.32 -13.44
N ASP A 50 7.73 24.74 -13.84
CA ASP A 50 8.00 25.25 -15.20
C ASP A 50 8.11 24.13 -16.24
N ASP A 51 8.43 22.90 -15.81
CA ASP A 51 8.61 21.71 -16.66
C ASP A 51 7.39 20.77 -16.64
N ALA A 52 6.18 21.30 -16.32
CA ALA A 52 4.95 20.54 -16.33
C ALA A 52 4.72 19.80 -17.66
N GLY A 53 4.53 18.48 -17.60
CA GLY A 53 4.35 17.65 -18.80
C GLY A 53 5.64 17.20 -19.49
N HIS A 54 6.80 17.44 -18.88
CA HIS A 54 8.09 17.02 -19.41
C HIS A 54 8.87 16.20 -18.40
N PHE A 55 9.63 15.24 -18.86
CA PHE A 55 10.57 14.52 -18.01
C PHE A 55 11.66 15.46 -17.51
N ARG A 56 12.14 15.20 -16.30
CA ARG A 56 13.22 15.96 -15.67
C ARG A 56 14.52 15.91 -16.48
N HIS A 57 15.29 16.95 -16.38
CA HIS A 57 16.62 17.05 -16.97
C HIS A 57 17.75 16.93 -15.93
N GLY A 58 17.42 17.07 -14.65
CA GLY A 58 18.34 17.01 -13.51
C GLY A 58 18.23 15.73 -12.71
N GLY A 59 19.25 15.48 -11.85
CA GLY A 59 19.19 14.45 -10.83
C GLY A 59 18.17 14.83 -9.76
N VAL A 60 17.41 13.85 -9.28
CA VAL A 60 16.48 14.00 -8.14
C VAL A 60 16.69 12.84 -7.16
N GLY A 61 16.38 13.10 -5.89
CA GLY A 61 16.33 12.08 -4.86
C GLY A 61 14.97 12.09 -4.18
N VAL A 62 14.52 10.93 -3.76
CA VAL A 62 13.36 10.80 -2.89
C VAL A 62 13.83 10.92 -1.45
N PHE A 63 13.25 11.86 -0.72
CA PHE A 63 13.63 12.15 0.65
C PHE A 63 12.46 11.88 1.60
N SER A 64 12.74 11.21 2.71
CA SER A 64 11.84 11.13 3.86
C SER A 64 12.32 12.04 4.98
N LYS A 65 11.56 12.12 6.07
CA LYS A 65 11.99 12.82 7.31
C LYS A 65 13.31 12.27 7.88
N GLN A 66 13.67 11.04 7.53
CA GLN A 66 14.85 10.31 8.02
C GLN A 66 16.07 10.45 7.10
N GLY A 67 15.93 11.07 5.93
CA GLY A 67 17.03 11.31 4.97
C GLY A 67 16.71 10.89 3.54
N CYS A 68 17.75 10.72 2.73
CA CYS A 68 17.60 10.24 1.34
C CYS A 68 17.20 8.76 1.35
N VAL A 69 16.03 8.49 0.81
CA VAL A 69 15.44 7.15 0.69
C VAL A 69 15.97 6.44 -0.55
N HIS A 70 16.01 7.18 -1.66
CA HIS A 70 16.40 6.64 -2.95
C HIS A 70 16.96 7.75 -3.84
N MET A 71 18.05 7.45 -4.56
CA MET A 71 18.55 8.29 -5.63
C MET A 71 17.99 7.78 -6.95
N ALA A 72 17.16 8.59 -7.58
CA ALA A 72 16.57 8.22 -8.85
C ALA A 72 17.64 8.04 -9.97
N PRO A 73 17.36 7.21 -10.99
CA PRO A 73 18.25 7.01 -12.11
C PRO A 73 18.65 8.33 -12.79
N PRO A 74 19.80 8.38 -13.53
CA PRO A 74 20.18 9.54 -14.31
C PRO A 74 19.07 10.02 -15.25
N ALA A 75 18.91 11.33 -15.41
CA ALA A 75 17.79 11.92 -16.15
C ALA A 75 17.74 11.48 -17.62
N GLU A 76 18.89 11.29 -18.25
CA GLU A 76 19.00 10.80 -19.64
C GLU A 76 18.47 9.39 -19.84
N ARG A 77 18.35 8.58 -18.78
CA ARG A 77 17.77 7.24 -18.83
C ARG A 77 16.24 7.22 -18.67
N VAL A 78 15.67 8.29 -18.14
CA VAL A 78 14.24 8.35 -17.81
C VAL A 78 13.33 8.01 -19.00
N PRO A 79 13.52 8.60 -20.21
CA PRO A 79 12.66 8.30 -21.34
C PRO A 79 12.65 6.81 -21.71
N THR A 80 13.81 6.16 -21.68
CA THR A 80 13.94 4.72 -21.98
C THR A 80 13.28 3.88 -20.88
N LEU A 81 13.57 4.16 -19.60
CA LEU A 81 12.99 3.41 -18.46
C LEU A 81 11.45 3.52 -18.43
N ILE A 82 10.90 4.69 -18.73
CA ILE A 82 9.44 4.85 -18.81
C ILE A 82 8.87 4.10 -20.03
N ALA A 83 9.53 4.14 -21.19
CA ALA A 83 9.09 3.38 -22.36
C ALA A 83 9.06 1.86 -22.05
N ASP A 84 10.12 1.34 -21.42
CA ASP A 84 10.24 -0.08 -21.03
C ASP A 84 9.14 -0.45 -20.01
N LEU A 85 8.86 0.41 -19.02
CA LEU A 85 7.80 0.21 -18.04
C LEU A 85 6.41 0.15 -18.70
N PHE A 86 6.13 1.00 -19.66
CA PHE A 86 4.87 0.99 -20.41
C PHE A 86 4.74 -0.22 -21.34
N GLU A 87 5.83 -0.64 -21.97
CA GLU A 87 5.86 -1.87 -22.79
C GLU A 87 5.62 -3.11 -21.91
N TRP A 88 6.25 -3.17 -20.74
CA TRP A 88 5.98 -4.22 -19.75
C TRP A 88 4.51 -4.19 -19.30
N LEU A 89 3.97 -3.02 -18.92
CA LEU A 89 2.58 -2.88 -18.48
C LEU A 89 1.59 -3.43 -19.53
N LYS A 90 1.87 -3.18 -20.82
CA LYS A 90 1.04 -3.63 -21.93
C LYS A 90 1.10 -5.14 -22.13
N ASN A 91 2.29 -5.73 -22.09
CA ASN A 91 2.53 -7.10 -22.57
C ASN A 91 2.68 -8.15 -21.47
N ALA A 92 2.98 -7.77 -20.22
CA ALA A 92 3.13 -8.71 -19.12
C ALA A 92 1.82 -9.52 -18.90
N PRO A 93 1.93 -10.83 -18.66
CA PRO A 93 0.77 -11.71 -18.48
C PRO A 93 0.11 -11.59 -17.12
N ASP A 94 0.74 -10.85 -16.20
CA ASP A 94 0.30 -10.71 -14.82
C ASP A 94 -1.08 -10.06 -14.70
N HIS A 95 -1.78 -10.37 -13.62
CA HIS A 95 -3.08 -9.77 -13.32
C HIS A 95 -2.96 -8.25 -13.14
N LEU A 96 -3.92 -7.47 -13.68
CA LEU A 96 -3.88 -6.00 -13.65
C LEU A 96 -3.75 -5.41 -12.25
N LEU A 97 -4.28 -6.07 -11.23
CA LEU A 97 -4.13 -5.67 -9.83
C LEU A 97 -2.65 -5.66 -9.41
N ILE A 98 -1.91 -6.72 -9.75
CA ILE A 98 -0.47 -6.82 -9.50
C ILE A 98 0.29 -5.82 -10.36
N LYS A 99 -0.03 -5.76 -11.66
CA LYS A 99 0.60 -4.81 -12.59
C LYS A 99 0.46 -3.37 -12.14
N SER A 100 -0.68 -2.99 -11.53
CA SER A 100 -0.89 -1.64 -11.02
C SER A 100 0.06 -1.31 -9.85
N CYS A 101 0.31 -2.27 -8.97
CA CYS A 101 1.21 -2.09 -7.83
C CYS A 101 2.68 -2.04 -8.29
N VAL A 102 3.09 -2.95 -9.18
CA VAL A 102 4.45 -2.95 -9.76
C VAL A 102 4.70 -1.66 -10.54
N PHE A 103 3.74 -1.25 -11.37
CA PHE A 103 3.86 0.02 -12.11
C PHE A 103 4.06 1.20 -11.17
N HIS A 104 3.28 1.28 -10.10
CA HIS A 104 3.39 2.36 -9.12
C HIS A 104 4.79 2.37 -8.47
N TYR A 105 5.27 1.21 -8.02
CA TYR A 105 6.60 1.07 -7.42
C TYR A 105 7.72 1.51 -8.38
N GLU A 106 7.73 0.95 -9.59
CA GLU A 106 8.74 1.27 -10.61
C GLU A 106 8.68 2.74 -11.03
N PHE A 107 7.47 3.31 -11.14
CA PHE A 107 7.29 4.72 -11.46
C PHE A 107 7.89 5.63 -10.36
N GLU A 108 7.64 5.32 -9.09
CA GLU A 108 8.24 6.05 -7.97
C GLU A 108 9.77 5.84 -7.91
N PHE A 109 10.26 4.65 -8.27
CA PHE A 109 11.69 4.36 -8.36
C PHE A 109 12.38 5.15 -9.47
N ILE A 110 11.79 5.20 -10.67
CA ILE A 110 12.31 5.98 -11.82
C ILE A 110 12.25 7.47 -11.53
N HIS A 111 11.21 7.92 -10.84
CA HIS A 111 10.97 9.31 -10.48
C HIS A 111 11.08 10.27 -11.65
N PRO A 112 10.24 10.13 -12.70
CA PRO A 112 10.48 10.71 -14.01
C PRO A 112 10.36 12.24 -14.07
N PHE A 113 9.77 12.89 -13.09
CA PHE A 113 9.52 14.32 -13.09
C PHE A 113 10.30 15.03 -11.97
N SER A 114 10.47 16.34 -12.11
CA SER A 114 11.11 17.17 -11.07
C SER A 114 10.23 17.33 -9.80
N ASP A 115 8.92 17.37 -9.98
CA ASP A 115 7.88 17.38 -8.91
C ASP A 115 6.62 16.67 -9.43
N GLY A 116 5.73 16.26 -8.55
CA GLY A 116 4.43 15.68 -8.91
C GLY A 116 4.43 14.18 -9.20
N ASN A 117 5.55 13.46 -8.99
CA ASN A 117 5.63 12.03 -9.25
C ASN A 117 4.56 11.26 -8.47
N GLY A 118 4.45 11.44 -7.16
CA GLY A 118 3.47 10.75 -6.34
C GLY A 118 2.02 10.98 -6.79
N ARG A 119 1.65 12.21 -7.13
CA ARG A 119 0.30 12.52 -7.65
C ARG A 119 0.02 11.83 -8.99
N THR A 120 1.01 11.84 -9.87
CA THR A 120 0.90 11.19 -11.19
C THR A 120 0.88 9.68 -11.07
N GLY A 121 1.73 9.08 -10.25
CA GLY A 121 1.78 7.64 -9.99
C GLY A 121 0.45 7.11 -9.43
N ARG A 122 -0.15 7.81 -8.47
CA ARG A 122 -1.45 7.44 -7.90
C ARG A 122 -2.59 7.57 -8.91
N LEU A 123 -2.63 8.65 -9.69
CA LEU A 123 -3.60 8.79 -10.79
C LEU A 123 -3.45 7.64 -11.79
N TRP A 124 -2.21 7.29 -12.15
CA TRP A 124 -1.94 6.22 -13.11
C TRP A 124 -2.33 4.85 -12.59
N GLN A 125 -2.05 4.58 -11.32
CA GLN A 125 -2.52 3.36 -10.66
C GLN A 125 -4.05 3.24 -10.71
N SER A 126 -4.79 4.32 -10.44
CA SER A 126 -6.25 4.34 -10.55
C SER A 126 -6.71 4.05 -11.98
N LEU A 127 -6.03 4.61 -12.99
CA LEU A 127 -6.32 4.35 -14.40
C LEU A 127 -6.12 2.88 -14.79
N ILE A 128 -5.03 2.25 -14.33
CA ILE A 128 -4.76 0.84 -14.58
C ILE A 128 -5.83 -0.03 -13.91
N LEU A 129 -6.15 0.26 -12.65
CA LEU A 129 -7.18 -0.46 -11.89
C LEU A 129 -8.58 -0.29 -12.51
N GLY A 130 -8.92 0.89 -13.02
CA GLY A 130 -10.17 1.14 -13.73
C GLY A 130 -10.37 0.27 -14.96
N LYS A 131 -9.29 -0.18 -15.62
CA LYS A 131 -9.37 -1.17 -16.73
C LYS A 131 -9.72 -2.57 -16.25
N LEU A 132 -9.46 -2.90 -14.99
CA LEU A 132 -9.87 -4.17 -14.41
C LEU A 132 -11.37 -4.19 -14.10
N ASN A 133 -11.86 -3.15 -13.42
CA ASN A 133 -13.27 -3.01 -13.07
C ASN A 133 -13.61 -1.53 -12.78
N PRO A 134 -14.75 -1.00 -13.28
CA PRO A 134 -15.16 0.37 -13.01
C PRO A 134 -15.28 0.73 -11.53
N CYS A 135 -15.47 -0.23 -10.62
CA CYS A 135 -15.51 0.05 -9.18
C CYS A 135 -14.18 0.62 -8.64
N PHE A 136 -13.08 0.40 -9.34
CA PHE A 136 -11.76 0.94 -8.98
C PHE A 136 -11.53 2.38 -9.46
N GLU A 137 -12.34 2.90 -10.40
CA GLU A 137 -12.19 4.28 -10.92
C GLU A 137 -12.34 5.34 -9.81
N HIS A 138 -13.13 5.02 -8.80
CA HIS A 138 -13.40 5.91 -7.67
C HIS A 138 -12.61 5.55 -6.40
N LEU A 139 -11.63 4.66 -6.53
CA LEU A 139 -10.80 4.27 -5.41
C LEU A 139 -9.95 5.49 -4.97
N PRO A 140 -10.05 5.94 -3.71
CA PRO A 140 -9.33 7.12 -3.24
C PRO A 140 -7.87 6.80 -2.94
N VAL A 141 -7.08 6.41 -3.98
CA VAL A 141 -5.67 6.03 -3.84
C VAL A 141 -4.85 7.15 -3.18
N GLU A 142 -5.23 8.43 -3.41
CA GLU A 142 -4.62 9.58 -2.74
C GLU A 142 -4.77 9.51 -1.22
N ASN A 143 -5.99 9.19 -0.74
CA ASN A 143 -6.26 9.12 0.70
C ASN A 143 -5.59 7.90 1.33
N MET A 144 -5.55 6.76 0.63
CA MET A 144 -4.90 5.54 1.09
C MET A 144 -3.43 5.80 1.45
N VAL A 145 -2.69 6.42 0.54
CA VAL A 145 -1.29 6.77 0.75
C VAL A 145 -1.13 7.87 1.79
N TYR A 146 -2.03 8.84 1.85
CA TYR A 146 -1.97 9.94 2.82
C TYR A 146 -2.23 9.48 4.26
N GLU A 147 -3.22 8.59 4.46
CA GLU A 147 -3.57 8.05 5.78
C GLU A 147 -2.48 7.13 6.35
N ASN A 148 -1.71 6.44 5.48
CA ASN A 148 -0.67 5.46 5.85
C ASN A 148 0.71 5.82 5.25
N GLN A 149 1.07 7.10 5.34
CA GLN A 149 2.26 7.63 4.65
C GLN A 149 3.58 7.03 5.16
N GLU A 150 3.68 6.74 6.45
CA GLU A 150 4.90 6.17 7.03
C GLU A 150 5.10 4.73 6.54
N GLU A 151 4.06 3.92 6.57
CA GLU A 151 4.04 2.53 6.08
C GLU A 151 4.30 2.46 4.57
N TYR A 152 3.76 3.41 3.81
CA TYR A 152 3.99 3.52 2.37
C TYR A 152 5.48 3.72 2.06
N TYR A 153 6.15 4.67 2.73
CA TYR A 153 7.58 4.88 2.52
C TYR A 153 8.43 3.72 3.06
N GLU A 154 8.01 3.09 4.16
CA GLU A 154 8.69 1.91 4.68
C GLU A 154 8.60 0.74 3.69
N ALA A 155 7.44 0.52 3.06
CA ALA A 155 7.26 -0.51 2.04
C ALA A 155 8.13 -0.26 0.80
N ILE A 156 8.25 0.99 0.33
CA ILE A 156 9.17 1.36 -0.76
C ILE A 156 10.62 1.07 -0.36
N ASN A 157 11.03 1.50 0.84
CA ASN A 157 12.42 1.32 1.31
C ASN A 157 12.79 -0.16 1.40
N LYS A 158 11.98 -0.96 2.07
CA LYS A 158 12.21 -2.41 2.20
C LYS A 158 12.26 -3.11 0.85
N SER A 159 11.38 -2.72 -0.08
CA SER A 159 11.39 -3.27 -1.43
C SER A 159 12.66 -2.90 -2.18
N THR A 160 13.14 -1.67 -2.05
CA THR A 160 14.39 -1.20 -2.67
C THR A 160 15.61 -1.92 -2.08
N GLU A 161 15.67 -2.08 -0.75
CA GLU A 161 16.75 -2.79 -0.06
C GLU A 161 16.82 -4.27 -0.46
N ASN A 162 15.66 -4.90 -0.63
CA ASN A 162 15.57 -6.31 -1.02
C ASN A 162 15.74 -6.54 -2.53
N ALA A 163 15.76 -5.49 -3.35
CA ALA A 163 15.64 -5.55 -4.81
C ALA A 163 14.42 -6.39 -5.26
N ASP A 164 13.32 -6.29 -4.51
CA ASP A 164 12.07 -7.04 -4.72
C ASP A 164 10.88 -6.20 -4.28
N CYS A 165 9.94 -5.91 -5.18
CA CYS A 165 8.77 -5.10 -4.90
C CYS A 165 7.63 -5.84 -4.14
N GLY A 166 7.83 -7.07 -3.70
CA GLY A 166 6.81 -7.89 -3.02
C GLY A 166 6.23 -7.20 -1.78
N VAL A 167 7.07 -6.59 -0.94
CA VAL A 167 6.62 -5.85 0.26
C VAL A 167 5.71 -4.68 -0.10
N PHE A 168 6.06 -3.94 -1.16
CA PHE A 168 5.24 -2.83 -1.64
C PHE A 168 3.92 -3.32 -2.27
N ILE A 169 3.95 -4.43 -3.01
CA ILE A 169 2.74 -5.03 -3.57
C ILE A 169 1.79 -5.43 -2.45
N ASP A 170 2.26 -6.13 -1.42
CA ASP A 170 1.45 -6.56 -0.28
C ASP A 170 0.81 -5.37 0.44
N PHE A 171 1.58 -4.30 0.70
CA PHE A 171 1.07 -3.07 1.27
C PHE A 171 -0.06 -2.48 0.42
N MET A 172 0.18 -2.28 -0.88
CA MET A 172 -0.82 -1.67 -1.77
C MET A 172 -2.08 -2.52 -1.94
N LEU A 173 -1.96 -3.85 -1.96
CA LEU A 173 -3.11 -4.75 -2.02
C LEU A 173 -3.97 -4.65 -0.75
N GLN A 174 -3.36 -4.52 0.41
CA GLN A 174 -4.06 -4.31 1.68
C GLN A 174 -4.82 -2.97 1.67
N GLU A 175 -4.18 -1.90 1.23
CA GLU A 175 -4.80 -0.59 1.12
C GLU A 175 -5.98 -0.58 0.14
N ILE A 176 -5.84 -1.21 -1.03
CA ILE A 176 -6.91 -1.37 -2.01
C ILE A 176 -8.09 -2.14 -1.40
N LEU A 177 -7.82 -3.24 -0.71
CA LEU A 177 -8.85 -4.05 -0.05
C LEU A 177 -9.57 -3.26 1.04
N PHE A 178 -8.82 -2.51 1.85
CA PHE A 178 -9.36 -1.64 2.89
C PHE A 178 -10.29 -0.57 2.31
N ALA A 179 -9.84 0.13 1.27
CA ALA A 179 -10.65 1.15 0.60
C ALA A 179 -11.94 0.58 -0.02
N LEU A 180 -11.87 -0.60 -0.63
CA LEU A 180 -13.05 -1.27 -1.17
C LEU A 180 -14.07 -1.63 -0.09
N LYS A 181 -13.63 -2.12 1.06
CA LYS A 181 -14.50 -2.42 2.21
C LYS A 181 -15.15 -1.13 2.73
N LYS A 182 -14.38 -0.05 2.88
CA LYS A 182 -14.86 1.26 3.33
C LYS A 182 -15.97 1.82 2.41
N HIS A 183 -15.82 1.65 1.10
CA HIS A 183 -16.80 2.12 0.12
C HIS A 183 -18.08 1.28 0.05
N ARG A 184 -18.05 0.02 0.44
CA ARG A 184 -19.25 -0.83 0.51
C ARG A 184 -20.17 -0.50 1.69
N GLY A 185 -19.74 0.38 2.60
CA GLY A 185 -20.45 0.62 3.87
C GLY A 185 -20.35 -0.55 4.83
N ASP A 186 -19.46 -1.51 4.56
CA ASP A 186 -19.15 -2.56 5.51
C ASP A 186 -18.54 -1.91 6.74
N PRO A 187 -18.99 -2.26 7.97
CA PRO A 187 -18.37 -1.72 9.17
C PRO A 187 -16.89 -2.08 9.15
N ILE A 188 -16.04 -1.05 9.06
CA ILE A 188 -14.58 -1.23 9.12
C ILE A 188 -14.27 -1.56 10.56
N ASN A 189 -14.23 -2.82 10.83
CA ASN A 189 -13.67 -3.31 12.06
C ASN A 189 -12.18 -3.53 11.81
N HIS A 190 -11.35 -2.55 12.20
CA HIS A 190 -9.88 -2.69 12.18
C HIS A 190 -9.39 -3.93 12.95
N GLN A 191 -10.29 -4.60 13.68
CA GLN A 191 -10.04 -5.84 14.40
C GLN A 191 -10.35 -7.11 13.57
N ASN A 192 -10.97 -6.99 12.37
CA ASN A 192 -11.44 -8.14 11.57
C ASN A 192 -11.02 -8.05 10.10
N ASP A 193 -9.83 -7.56 9.81
CA ASP A 193 -9.25 -7.72 8.47
C ASP A 193 -8.80 -9.18 8.30
N PRO A 194 -9.31 -9.95 7.30
CA PRO A 194 -8.95 -11.36 7.14
C PRO A 194 -7.44 -11.61 7.02
N ILE A 195 -6.66 -10.64 6.57
CA ILE A 195 -5.19 -10.74 6.50
C ILE A 195 -4.58 -10.34 7.86
N ASN A 196 -5.07 -9.29 8.51
CA ASN A 196 -4.71 -8.99 9.90
C ASN A 196 -5.28 -10.03 10.87
N ASP A 197 -6.43 -10.63 10.56
CA ASP A 197 -6.96 -11.77 11.30
C ASP A 197 -6.08 -13.01 11.13
N LEU A 198 -5.49 -13.25 9.96
CA LEU A 198 -4.54 -14.35 9.76
C LEU A 198 -3.17 -14.08 10.39
N LEU A 199 -2.70 -12.82 10.38
CA LEU A 199 -1.39 -12.44 10.95
C LEU A 199 -1.47 -12.04 12.42
N ASN A 200 -2.59 -11.48 12.88
CA ASN A 200 -2.83 -11.02 14.24
C ASN A 200 -3.99 -11.75 14.94
N ASP A 201 -4.51 -12.84 14.37
CA ASP A 201 -5.48 -13.68 15.09
C ASP A 201 -4.80 -14.14 16.40
N PRO A 202 -5.34 -13.74 17.56
CA PRO A 202 -4.82 -14.17 18.84
C PRO A 202 -4.69 -15.70 18.95
N ILE A 203 -5.48 -16.44 18.17
CA ILE A 203 -5.40 -17.90 18.08
C ILE A 203 -4.13 -18.33 17.32
N ASN A 204 -3.84 -17.74 16.16
CA ASN A 204 -2.66 -18.09 15.38
C ASN A 204 -1.38 -17.66 16.08
N LEU A 205 -1.34 -16.43 16.62
CA LEU A 205 -0.22 -15.96 17.45
C LEU A 205 -0.01 -16.86 18.68
N LEU A 206 -1.10 -17.32 19.32
CA LEU A 206 -1.01 -18.23 20.45
C LEU A 206 -0.48 -19.59 20.04
N VAL A 207 -0.89 -20.14 18.89
CA VAL A 207 -0.36 -21.39 18.33
C VAL A 207 1.14 -21.28 18.07
N ASP A 208 1.61 -20.17 17.48
CA ASP A 208 3.04 -19.93 17.23
C ASP A 208 3.84 -19.77 18.52
N LEU A 209 3.29 -19.12 19.53
CA LEU A 209 3.89 -19.03 20.86
C LEU A 209 3.97 -20.39 21.55
N ILE A 210 2.93 -21.22 21.42
CA ILE A 210 2.91 -22.59 21.92
C ILE A 210 3.97 -23.44 21.21
N LYS A 211 4.11 -23.33 19.88
CA LYS A 211 5.16 -24.03 19.14
C LYS A 211 6.57 -23.66 19.59
N LYS A 212 6.80 -22.35 19.85
CA LYS A 212 8.10 -21.84 20.29
C LYS A 212 8.45 -22.12 21.76
N SER A 213 7.43 -22.17 22.62
CA SER A 213 7.61 -22.29 24.07
C SER A 213 6.42 -23.05 24.69
N PRO A 214 6.35 -24.37 24.52
CA PRO A 214 5.17 -25.17 24.85
C PRO A 214 4.92 -25.36 26.35
N GLU A 215 5.90 -25.08 27.20
CA GLU A 215 5.83 -25.22 28.66
C GLU A 215 5.31 -23.99 29.40
N LYS A 216 5.14 -22.84 28.69
CA LYS A 216 4.70 -21.58 29.33
C LYS A 216 3.31 -21.67 29.97
N THR A 217 3.14 -20.84 30.99
CA THR A 217 1.88 -20.66 31.70
C THR A 217 0.90 -19.76 30.93
N TYR A 218 -0.36 -19.81 31.29
CA TYR A 218 -1.38 -18.91 30.73
C TYR A 218 -1.03 -17.44 30.93
N SER A 219 -0.44 -17.10 32.07
CA SER A 219 -0.01 -15.74 32.41
C SER A 219 1.12 -15.25 31.50
N GLU A 220 2.11 -16.10 31.19
CA GLU A 220 3.22 -15.78 30.32
C GLU A 220 2.76 -15.62 28.86
N TYR A 221 1.87 -16.48 28.37
CA TYR A 221 1.24 -16.28 27.06
C TYR A 221 0.40 -15.00 27.01
N ALA A 222 -0.33 -14.69 28.08
CA ALA A 222 -1.13 -13.47 28.19
C ALA A 222 -0.27 -12.21 28.08
N MET A 223 0.89 -12.19 28.76
CA MET A 223 1.86 -11.09 28.70
C MET A 223 2.40 -10.91 27.28
N GLN A 224 2.77 -12.00 26.60
CA GLN A 224 3.33 -11.96 25.24
C GLN A 224 2.30 -11.57 24.17
N LEU A 225 1.04 -11.92 24.38
CA LEU A 225 -0.07 -11.57 23.47
C LEU A 225 -0.69 -10.20 23.77
N GLY A 226 -0.29 -9.52 24.85
CA GLY A 226 -0.95 -8.29 25.29
C GLY A 226 -2.44 -8.48 25.64
N LYS A 227 -2.83 -9.67 26.11
CA LYS A 227 -4.22 -10.04 26.41
C LYS A 227 -4.38 -10.45 27.88
N SER A 228 -5.64 -10.55 28.36
CA SER A 228 -5.88 -11.07 29.71
C SER A 228 -5.68 -12.59 29.78
N GLU A 229 -5.31 -13.10 30.95
CA GLU A 229 -5.20 -14.55 31.18
C GLU A 229 -6.53 -15.30 30.94
N ALA A 230 -7.66 -14.66 31.23
CA ALA A 230 -8.98 -15.20 30.93
C ALA A 230 -9.19 -15.41 29.42
N THR A 231 -8.74 -14.45 28.61
CA THR A 231 -8.77 -14.55 27.13
C THR A 231 -7.91 -15.73 26.65
N VAL A 232 -6.69 -15.87 27.15
CA VAL A 232 -5.79 -16.98 26.78
C VAL A 232 -6.38 -18.33 27.19
N LYS A 233 -6.98 -18.44 28.36
CA LYS A 233 -7.67 -19.69 28.80
C LYS A 233 -8.80 -20.04 27.84
N ARG A 234 -9.61 -19.07 27.41
CA ARG A 234 -10.68 -19.28 26.43
C ARG A 234 -10.14 -19.77 25.09
N LEU A 235 -9.11 -19.10 24.54
CA LEU A 235 -8.49 -19.46 23.26
C LEU A 235 -7.87 -20.87 23.30
N ILE A 236 -7.15 -21.22 24.36
CA ILE A 236 -6.61 -22.58 24.56
C ILE A 236 -7.74 -23.60 24.66
N GLY A 237 -8.87 -23.25 25.30
CA GLY A 237 -10.05 -24.08 25.35
C GLY A 237 -10.65 -24.36 23.97
N GLU A 238 -10.70 -23.34 23.09
CA GLU A 238 -11.18 -23.46 21.72
C GLU A 238 -10.24 -24.31 20.88
N LEU A 239 -8.93 -24.08 20.94
CA LEU A 239 -7.91 -24.88 20.23
C LEU A 239 -7.95 -26.36 20.64
N LYS A 240 -8.17 -26.65 21.92
CA LYS A 240 -8.38 -28.03 22.41
C LYS A 240 -9.65 -28.67 21.84
N LYS A 241 -10.77 -27.93 21.82
CA LYS A 241 -12.03 -28.42 21.22
C LYS A 241 -11.89 -28.71 19.73
N GLN A 242 -11.08 -27.94 19.03
CA GLN A 242 -10.78 -28.13 17.61
C GLN A 242 -9.74 -29.23 17.36
N GLY A 243 -9.17 -29.84 18.41
CA GLY A 243 -8.12 -30.85 18.28
C GLY A 243 -6.77 -30.32 17.81
N LYS A 244 -6.59 -28.99 17.72
CA LYS A 244 -5.35 -28.36 17.22
C LYS A 244 -4.21 -28.41 18.24
N ILE A 245 -4.52 -28.48 19.52
CA ILE A 245 -3.52 -28.63 20.58
C ILE A 245 -3.97 -29.66 21.62
N GLU A 246 -3.00 -30.32 22.22
CA GLU A 246 -3.22 -31.23 23.35
C GLU A 246 -2.24 -30.96 24.50
N ARG A 247 -2.65 -31.26 25.72
CA ARG A 247 -1.78 -31.14 26.89
C ARG A 247 -1.09 -32.47 27.15
N ILE A 248 0.21 -32.50 27.13
CA ILE A 248 1.02 -33.68 27.46
C ILE A 248 1.54 -33.55 28.90
N GLY A 249 1.35 -34.55 29.71
CA GLY A 249 1.83 -34.60 31.11
C GLY A 249 0.87 -34.00 32.13
N ALA A 250 1.37 -33.79 33.37
CA ALA A 250 0.58 -33.33 34.50
C ALA A 250 0.25 -31.83 34.43
N LYS A 251 -0.82 -31.40 35.17
CA LYS A 251 -1.23 -29.99 35.21
C LYS A 251 -0.11 -29.00 35.56
N LYS A 252 0.84 -29.40 36.38
CA LYS A 252 1.89 -28.51 36.91
C LYS A 252 3.18 -28.51 36.07
N ASN A 253 3.54 -29.66 35.46
CA ASN A 253 4.80 -29.84 34.70
C ASN A 253 4.56 -30.37 33.28
N GLY A 254 3.37 -30.21 32.74
CA GLY A 254 3.04 -30.62 31.38
C GLY A 254 3.30 -29.49 30.38
N TRP A 255 3.33 -29.85 29.12
CA TRP A 255 3.53 -28.94 28.01
C TRP A 255 2.41 -29.09 26.96
N TRP A 256 2.33 -28.12 26.08
CA TRP A 256 1.34 -28.10 25.00
C TRP A 256 1.94 -28.67 23.72
N LYS A 257 1.29 -29.61 23.12
CA LYS A 257 1.64 -30.13 21.79
C LYS A 257 0.66 -29.57 20.77
N VAL A 258 1.19 -29.04 19.66
CA VAL A 258 0.39 -28.63 18.50
C VAL A 258 0.27 -29.83 17.56
N ASN A 259 -0.94 -30.16 17.16
CA ASN A 259 -1.24 -31.19 16.20
C ASN A 259 -1.31 -30.55 14.80
N GLU A 260 -0.60 -31.12 13.83
CA GLU A 260 -0.62 -30.67 12.42
C GLU A 260 -1.93 -31.07 11.74
#